data_92d216be96acadcb786b7956ec927e02
#
_entry.id   92d216be96acadcb786b7956ec927e02
#
_cell.length_a   1.000
_cell.length_b   1.000
_cell.length_c   1.000
_cell.angle_alpha   90.00
_cell.angle_beta   90.00
_cell.angle_gamma   90.00
#
_symmetry.space_group_name_H-M   'P 1'
#
loop_
_entity.id
_entity.type
_entity.pdbx_description
1 polymer ?
#
loop_
_entity_poly.entity_id
_entity_poly.type
_entity_poly.pdbx_seq_one_letter_code
_entity_poly.pdbx_strand_id
1 'polypeptide(L)'
;MTAPYAAAQPTAPQELVVDEAELGPGVFSYWGARWPKWRQIALWFTIVFFICTVIMSPFGIWFMVVALRSPTYSKKARAKRVDLHQRGVVVHGAEGPVAVYRFTDLTVHQKITENYYNGVKTGTHYLLTLTGPDGRSSKLTQFYENIPHLMQTVQQGVVEAQLPRALATVQAGYPVPFGPFSVTQQGLICDAKTTVTWPLLDRIVVRQGVVRIMVHGRRTPQAAKGIFRIPNYGLFLTLVSNVRAQS
;
A
#
# COMPACT_ATOMS: atom_id res chain seq x y z
N MET A 1 -3.98 16.73 -53.42
CA MET A 1 -2.78 17.03 -52.61
C MET A 1 -3.05 16.58 -51.19
N THR A 2 -2.68 15.37 -50.85
CA THR A 2 -2.88 14.73 -49.54
C THR A 2 -1.58 14.92 -48.75
N ALA A 3 -1.66 15.63 -47.63
CA ALA A 3 -0.53 15.80 -46.72
C ALA A 3 -0.23 14.45 -46.00
N PRO A 4 1.03 14.08 -45.82
CA PRO A 4 1.39 12.86 -45.12
C PRO A 4 1.18 13.03 -43.60
N TYR A 5 0.45 12.09 -43.03
CA TYR A 5 0.30 11.92 -41.60
C TYR A 5 1.66 11.56 -40.96
N ALA A 6 2.24 12.53 -40.26
CA ALA A 6 3.45 12.30 -39.51
C ALA A 6 3.14 11.39 -38.31
N ALA A 7 3.60 10.15 -38.39
CA ALA A 7 3.53 9.22 -37.25
C ALA A 7 4.33 9.82 -36.08
N ALA A 8 3.64 10.07 -34.98
CA ALA A 8 4.27 10.45 -33.72
C ALA A 8 5.23 9.34 -33.28
N GLN A 9 6.52 9.63 -33.23
CA GLN A 9 7.52 8.72 -32.69
C GLN A 9 7.17 8.47 -31.19
N PRO A 10 7.23 7.22 -30.71
CA PRO A 10 7.08 6.96 -29.30
C PRO A 10 8.20 7.66 -28.54
N THR A 11 7.83 8.62 -27.71
CA THR A 11 8.74 9.32 -26.81
C THR A 11 9.45 8.26 -25.97
N ALA A 12 10.78 8.21 -26.05
CA ALA A 12 11.59 7.33 -25.21
C ALA A 12 11.19 7.52 -23.73
N PRO A 13 11.18 6.46 -22.92
CA PRO A 13 10.86 6.59 -21.51
C PRO A 13 11.83 7.61 -20.92
N GLN A 14 11.29 8.73 -20.43
CA GLN A 14 12.07 9.72 -19.69
C GLN A 14 12.72 8.95 -18.55
N GLU A 15 14.03 8.85 -18.59
CA GLU A 15 14.83 8.31 -17.50
C GLU A 15 14.45 9.11 -16.25
N LEU A 16 13.78 8.47 -15.31
CA LEU A 16 13.45 9.06 -14.02
C LEU A 16 14.78 9.30 -13.31
N VAL A 17 15.34 10.50 -13.50
CA VAL A 17 16.47 10.96 -12.71
C VAL A 17 15.94 11.10 -11.28
N VAL A 18 16.25 10.09 -10.46
CA VAL A 18 15.93 10.09 -9.04
C VAL A 18 16.87 11.10 -8.42
N ASP A 19 16.37 12.27 -8.09
CA ASP A 19 17.11 13.22 -7.27
C ASP A 19 17.09 12.73 -5.82
N GLU A 20 18.03 11.84 -5.48
CA GLU A 20 18.19 11.31 -4.13
C GLU A 20 18.45 12.43 -3.11
N ALA A 21 18.99 13.57 -3.53
CA ALA A 21 19.19 14.72 -2.67
C ALA A 21 17.87 15.30 -2.16
N GLU A 22 16.81 15.28 -2.97
CA GLU A 22 15.48 15.75 -2.53
C GLU A 22 14.78 14.77 -1.55
N LEU A 23 15.04 13.47 -1.67
CA LEU A 23 14.45 12.45 -0.80
C LEU A 23 15.17 12.30 0.54
N GLY A 24 16.38 12.83 0.63
CA GLY A 24 17.27 12.65 1.80
C GLY A 24 17.93 11.27 1.84
N PRO A 25 18.71 10.96 2.86
CA PRO A 25 19.41 9.69 2.99
C PRO A 25 18.45 8.49 3.02
N GLY A 26 18.88 7.38 2.41
CA GLY A 26 18.17 6.11 2.47
C GLY A 26 18.17 5.55 3.90
N VAL A 27 17.02 5.08 4.35
CA VAL A 27 16.84 4.53 5.70
C VAL A 27 16.83 3.01 5.65
N PHE A 28 16.07 2.42 4.74
CA PHE A 28 15.93 0.96 4.59
C PHE A 28 15.73 0.58 3.13
N SER A 29 16.20 -0.64 2.78
CA SER A 29 15.93 -1.27 1.48
C SER A 29 15.20 -2.60 1.69
N TYR A 30 14.07 -2.78 1.02
CA TYR A 30 13.25 -3.99 1.10
C TYR A 30 13.37 -4.78 -0.20
N TRP A 31 13.88 -6.00 -0.10
CA TRP A 31 14.11 -6.89 -1.22
C TRP A 31 12.99 -7.92 -1.36
N GLY A 32 12.91 -8.55 -2.52
CA GLY A 32 12.01 -9.69 -2.72
C GLY A 32 12.32 -10.84 -1.76
N ALA A 33 11.31 -11.34 -1.06
CA ALA A 33 11.43 -12.42 -0.09
C ALA A 33 11.98 -13.70 -0.71
N ARG A 34 13.07 -14.25 -0.16
CA ARG A 34 13.68 -15.50 -0.60
C ARG A 34 13.16 -16.67 0.21
N TRP A 35 13.02 -17.79 -0.45
CA TRP A 35 12.61 -19.00 0.24
C TRP A 35 13.75 -19.58 1.09
N PRO A 36 13.48 -20.08 2.30
CA PRO A 36 14.46 -20.76 3.12
C PRO A 36 14.98 -22.03 2.43
N LYS A 37 16.24 -22.40 2.71
CA LYS A 37 16.93 -23.51 2.02
C LYS A 37 16.14 -24.83 2.04
N TRP A 38 15.51 -25.17 3.16
CA TRP A 38 14.72 -26.40 3.27
C TRP A 38 13.51 -26.42 2.31
N ARG A 39 12.82 -25.28 2.11
CA ARG A 39 11.72 -25.17 1.13
C ARG A 39 12.22 -25.30 -0.30
N GLN A 40 13.41 -24.78 -0.60
CA GLN A 40 14.02 -24.96 -1.92
C GLN A 40 14.32 -26.43 -2.17
N ILE A 41 14.90 -27.13 -1.20
CA ILE A 41 15.21 -28.56 -1.27
C ILE A 41 13.92 -29.38 -1.44
N ALA A 42 12.92 -29.14 -0.57
CA ALA A 42 11.64 -29.84 -0.65
C ALA A 42 10.95 -29.64 -2.01
N LEU A 43 10.98 -28.44 -2.57
CA LEU A 43 10.43 -28.14 -3.89
C LEU A 43 11.15 -28.95 -4.98
N TRP A 44 12.49 -28.99 -4.97
CA TRP A 44 13.24 -29.74 -5.98
C TRP A 44 12.98 -31.24 -5.90
N PHE A 45 12.88 -31.80 -4.68
CA PHE A 45 12.46 -33.21 -4.50
C PHE A 45 11.06 -33.44 -5.09
N THR A 46 10.11 -32.54 -4.85
CA THR A 46 8.75 -32.62 -5.37
C THR A 46 8.73 -32.56 -6.91
N ILE A 47 9.51 -31.64 -7.50
CA ILE A 47 9.63 -31.49 -8.96
C ILE A 47 10.20 -32.79 -9.59
N VAL A 48 11.30 -33.29 -9.04
CA VAL A 48 11.94 -34.53 -9.52
C VAL A 48 10.98 -35.71 -9.41
N PHE A 49 10.29 -35.86 -8.27
CA PHE A 49 9.29 -36.91 -8.06
C PHE A 49 8.19 -36.86 -9.12
N PHE A 50 7.61 -35.68 -9.40
CA PHE A 50 6.56 -35.54 -10.42
C PHE A 50 7.07 -35.75 -11.85
N ILE A 51 8.30 -35.34 -12.16
CA ILE A 51 8.89 -35.59 -13.48
C ILE A 51 9.17 -37.08 -13.70
N CYS A 52 9.62 -37.82 -12.68
CA CYS A 52 9.86 -39.25 -12.75
C CYS A 52 8.56 -40.07 -12.89
N THR A 53 7.41 -39.49 -12.55
CA THR A 53 6.11 -40.14 -12.71
C THR A 53 5.48 -39.68 -14.03
N VAL A 54 5.46 -40.51 -15.04
CA VAL A 54 5.03 -40.17 -16.42
C VAL A 54 3.66 -39.48 -16.48
N ILE A 55 2.70 -39.91 -15.65
CA ILE A 55 1.36 -39.34 -15.58
C ILE A 55 1.35 -37.91 -14.98
N MET A 56 2.29 -37.60 -14.08
CA MET A 56 2.35 -36.34 -13.36
C MET A 56 3.40 -35.34 -13.89
N SER A 57 4.06 -35.66 -14.99
CA SER A 57 5.09 -34.80 -15.60
C SER A 57 4.64 -33.38 -15.94
N PRO A 58 3.41 -33.12 -16.44
CA PRO A 58 2.94 -31.77 -16.70
C PRO A 58 2.91 -30.88 -15.43
N PHE A 59 2.56 -31.47 -14.27
CA PHE A 59 2.57 -30.77 -12.99
C PHE A 59 3.99 -30.44 -12.53
N GLY A 60 4.95 -31.36 -12.72
CA GLY A 60 6.36 -31.12 -12.43
C GLY A 60 6.92 -29.95 -13.24
N ILE A 61 6.62 -29.89 -14.55
CA ILE A 61 7.03 -28.80 -15.42
C ILE A 61 6.38 -27.48 -14.98
N TRP A 62 5.09 -27.49 -14.65
CA TRP A 62 4.39 -26.30 -14.15
C TRP A 62 5.01 -25.79 -12.85
N PHE A 63 5.29 -26.65 -11.86
CA PHE A 63 5.98 -26.28 -10.62
C PHE A 63 7.37 -25.72 -10.89
N MET A 64 8.12 -26.29 -11.83
CA MET A 64 9.43 -25.79 -12.23
C MET A 64 9.34 -24.36 -12.78
N VAL A 65 8.38 -24.08 -13.67
CA VAL A 65 8.17 -22.74 -14.23
C VAL A 65 7.81 -21.72 -13.13
N VAL A 66 6.94 -22.10 -12.19
CA VAL A 66 6.57 -21.25 -11.05
C VAL A 66 7.79 -20.97 -10.16
N ALA A 67 8.59 -22.00 -9.89
CA ALA A 67 9.81 -21.85 -9.09
C ALA A 67 10.81 -20.89 -9.75
N LEU A 68 11.07 -21.07 -11.03
CA LEU A 68 12.03 -20.23 -11.79
C LEU A 68 11.59 -18.76 -11.88
N ARG A 69 10.28 -18.47 -11.78
CA ARG A 69 9.75 -17.10 -11.73
C ARG A 69 9.83 -16.46 -10.34
N SER A 70 10.12 -17.22 -9.29
CA SER A 70 10.20 -16.69 -7.92
C SER A 70 11.45 -15.81 -7.71
N PRO A 71 11.45 -14.89 -6.72
CA PRO A 71 12.62 -14.08 -6.36
C PRO A 71 13.84 -14.91 -5.97
N THR A 72 13.65 -16.17 -5.58
CA THR A 72 14.73 -17.08 -5.22
C THR A 72 15.62 -17.43 -6.41
N TYR A 73 15.03 -17.62 -7.60
CA TYR A 73 15.76 -18.08 -8.79
C TYR A 73 15.84 -17.04 -9.91
N SER A 74 14.85 -16.16 -10.05
CA SER A 74 14.83 -15.12 -11.09
C SER A 74 15.70 -13.92 -10.73
N LYS A 75 16.71 -13.63 -11.55
CA LYS A 75 17.53 -12.41 -11.44
C LYS A 75 16.67 -11.12 -11.55
N LYS A 76 15.72 -11.10 -12.49
CA LYS A 76 14.79 -9.96 -12.68
C LYS A 76 13.90 -9.74 -11.45
N ALA A 77 13.42 -10.81 -10.82
CA ALA A 77 12.61 -10.70 -9.61
C ALA A 77 13.45 -10.25 -8.40
N ARG A 78 14.74 -10.67 -8.33
CA ARG A 78 15.67 -10.20 -7.29
C ARG A 78 16.02 -8.74 -7.39
N ALA A 79 16.07 -8.18 -8.61
CA ALA A 79 16.39 -6.78 -8.83
C ALA A 79 15.28 -5.83 -8.32
N LYS A 80 14.05 -6.34 -8.15
CA LYS A 80 12.96 -5.55 -7.59
C LYS A 80 13.21 -5.27 -6.11
N ARG A 81 13.24 -4.00 -5.76
CA ARG A 81 13.41 -3.53 -4.39
C ARG A 81 12.61 -2.27 -4.15
N VAL A 82 12.39 -1.95 -2.90
CA VAL A 82 11.80 -0.69 -2.45
C VAL A 82 12.77 -0.06 -1.49
N ASP A 83 13.27 1.10 -1.85
CA ASP A 83 14.16 1.88 -1.02
C ASP A 83 13.37 2.97 -0.31
N LEU A 84 13.45 2.97 1.01
CA LEU A 84 12.80 3.95 1.87
C LEU A 84 13.80 5.03 2.21
N HIS A 85 13.46 6.26 1.91
CA HIS A 85 14.19 7.47 2.24
C HIS A 85 13.44 8.27 3.32
N GLN A 86 14.10 9.25 3.91
CA GLN A 86 13.48 10.08 4.96
C GLN A 86 12.24 10.83 4.48
N ARG A 87 12.18 11.24 3.21
CA ARG A 87 11.09 12.05 2.64
C ARG A 87 10.27 11.34 1.57
N GLY A 88 10.52 10.07 1.32
CA GLY A 88 9.82 9.36 0.26
C GLY A 88 10.22 7.91 0.08
N VAL A 89 9.68 7.32 -0.99
CA VAL A 89 9.88 5.91 -1.35
C VAL A 89 10.26 5.81 -2.82
N VAL A 90 11.29 5.03 -3.12
CA VAL A 90 11.69 4.68 -4.49
C VAL A 90 11.36 3.22 -4.73
N VAL A 91 10.56 2.97 -5.76
CA VAL A 91 10.22 1.60 -6.19
C VAL A 91 11.06 1.24 -7.39
N HIS A 92 11.88 0.20 -7.26
CA HIS A 92 12.73 -0.31 -8.33
C HIS A 92 12.09 -1.51 -9.01
N GLY A 93 12.12 -1.48 -10.34
CA GLY A 93 11.79 -2.62 -11.20
C GLY A 93 13.00 -3.54 -11.40
N ALA A 94 12.95 -4.33 -12.48
CA ALA A 94 14.06 -5.19 -12.87
C ALA A 94 15.22 -4.42 -13.54
N GLU A 95 14.94 -3.26 -14.11
CA GLU A 95 15.85 -2.49 -14.97
C GLU A 95 16.19 -1.11 -14.39
N GLY A 96 15.75 -0.81 -13.17
CA GLY A 96 16.00 0.47 -12.50
C GLY A 96 14.80 1.03 -11.75
N PRO A 97 14.83 2.29 -11.33
CA PRO A 97 13.73 2.94 -10.64
C PRO A 97 12.53 3.08 -11.58
N VAL A 98 11.37 2.64 -11.10
CA VAL A 98 10.09 2.69 -11.83
C VAL A 98 9.25 3.87 -11.39
N ALA A 99 9.29 4.19 -10.09
CA ALA A 99 8.52 5.29 -9.52
C ALA A 99 9.18 5.84 -8.26
N VAL A 100 9.05 7.15 -8.10
CA VAL A 100 9.49 7.91 -6.93
C VAL A 100 8.27 8.57 -6.32
N TYR A 101 8.08 8.37 -5.02
CA TYR A 101 6.96 8.91 -4.27
C TYR A 101 7.46 9.76 -3.11
N ARG A 102 7.07 11.02 -3.04
CA ARG A 102 7.34 11.90 -1.90
C ARG A 102 6.21 11.80 -0.88
N PHE A 103 6.52 11.71 0.38
CA PHE A 103 5.50 11.59 1.44
C PHE A 103 4.54 12.78 1.49
N THR A 104 4.97 13.96 1.05
CA THR A 104 4.15 15.18 1.00
C THR A 104 2.90 15.05 0.14
N ASP A 105 2.99 14.30 -0.97
CA ASP A 105 1.94 14.21 -1.98
C ASP A 105 1.49 12.77 -2.24
N LEU A 106 1.99 11.83 -1.43
CA LEU A 106 1.69 10.41 -1.55
C LEU A 106 0.29 10.09 -1.02
N THR A 107 -0.48 9.39 -1.84
CA THR A 107 -1.73 8.75 -1.42
C THR A 107 -1.49 7.25 -1.23
N VAL A 108 -1.80 6.76 -0.04
CA VAL A 108 -1.58 5.37 0.35
C VAL A 108 -2.90 4.67 0.62
N HIS A 109 -3.16 3.58 -0.10
CA HIS A 109 -4.25 2.67 0.20
C HIS A 109 -3.69 1.35 0.73
N GLN A 110 -4.26 0.84 1.81
CA GLN A 110 -3.86 -0.43 2.39
C GLN A 110 -5.00 -1.41 2.45
N LYS A 111 -4.70 -2.69 2.17
CA LYS A 111 -5.61 -3.81 2.36
C LYS A 111 -4.87 -4.95 3.03
N ILE A 112 -5.39 -5.38 4.18
CA ILE A 112 -4.90 -6.56 4.91
C ILE A 112 -6.03 -7.56 4.90
N THR A 113 -5.77 -8.75 4.34
CA THR A 113 -6.74 -9.84 4.27
C THR A 113 -6.19 -11.04 5.03
N GLU A 114 -6.87 -11.45 6.06
CA GLU A 114 -6.56 -12.67 6.81
C GLU A 114 -7.39 -13.82 6.27
N ASN A 115 -6.72 -14.91 5.90
CA ASN A 115 -7.38 -16.12 5.44
C ASN A 115 -7.51 -17.10 6.59
N TYR A 116 -8.72 -17.68 6.72
CA TYR A 116 -9.02 -18.70 7.70
C TYR A 116 -9.51 -19.97 6.99
N TYR A 117 -9.06 -21.11 7.46
CA TYR A 117 -9.55 -22.42 7.06
C TYR A 117 -9.94 -23.20 8.31
N ASN A 118 -11.19 -23.63 8.40
CA ASN A 118 -11.76 -24.31 9.59
C ASN A 118 -11.50 -23.55 10.90
N GLY A 119 -11.60 -22.20 10.89
CA GLY A 119 -11.35 -21.37 12.07
C GLY A 119 -9.87 -21.12 12.39
N VAL A 120 -8.94 -21.78 11.71
CA VAL A 120 -7.50 -21.60 11.87
C VAL A 120 -6.99 -20.58 10.86
N LYS A 121 -6.20 -19.59 11.33
CA LYS A 121 -5.56 -18.60 10.46
C LYS A 121 -4.50 -19.27 9.60
N THR A 122 -4.70 -19.28 8.29
CA THR A 122 -3.80 -19.93 7.32
C THR A 122 -2.82 -18.96 6.66
N GLY A 123 -3.15 -17.66 6.67
CA GLY A 123 -2.27 -16.65 6.08
C GLY A 123 -2.80 -15.25 6.19
N THR A 124 -1.92 -14.27 5.95
CA THR A 124 -2.25 -12.85 5.85
C THR A 124 -1.72 -12.32 4.54
N HIS A 125 -2.57 -11.71 3.75
CA HIS A 125 -2.21 -11.04 2.51
C HIS A 125 -2.17 -9.54 2.72
N TYR A 126 -1.06 -8.94 2.34
CA TYR A 126 -0.83 -7.51 2.42
C TYR A 126 -0.82 -6.92 1.01
N LEU A 127 -1.53 -5.83 0.84
CA LEU A 127 -1.51 -5.01 -0.38
C LEU A 127 -1.42 -3.55 0.04
N LEU A 128 -0.34 -2.90 -0.34
CA LEU A 128 -0.13 -1.48 -0.22
C LEU A 128 -0.11 -0.88 -1.63
N THR A 129 -0.99 0.07 -1.90
CA THR A 129 -1.00 0.81 -3.16
C THR A 129 -0.53 2.22 -2.88
N LEU A 130 0.57 2.59 -3.52
CA LEU A 130 1.15 3.93 -3.50
C LEU A 130 0.68 4.64 -4.76
N THR A 131 0.12 5.84 -4.63
CA THR A 131 -0.33 6.65 -5.77
C THR A 131 0.27 8.04 -5.65
N GLY A 132 1.02 8.45 -6.66
CA GLY A 132 1.60 9.78 -6.76
C GLY A 132 0.60 10.84 -7.26
N PRO A 133 0.97 12.12 -7.22
CA PRO A 133 0.15 13.22 -7.72
C PRO A 133 -0.08 13.15 -9.24
N ASP A 134 0.80 12.47 -9.97
CA ASP A 134 0.70 12.18 -11.40
C ASP A 134 -0.29 11.05 -11.76
N GLY A 135 -0.93 10.45 -10.76
CA GLY A 135 -1.83 9.31 -10.91
C GLY A 135 -1.14 7.96 -11.12
N ARG A 136 0.18 7.93 -11.23
CA ARG A 136 0.93 6.67 -11.29
C ARG A 136 0.78 5.92 -9.99
N SER A 137 0.58 4.60 -10.08
CA SER A 137 0.42 3.77 -8.89
C SER A 137 1.33 2.56 -8.91
N SER A 138 1.91 2.24 -7.75
CA SER A 138 2.69 1.03 -7.50
C SER A 138 2.02 0.17 -6.45
N LYS A 139 1.92 -1.14 -6.71
CA LYS A 139 1.34 -2.11 -5.78
C LYS A 139 2.44 -2.92 -5.12
N LEU A 140 2.56 -2.80 -3.80
CA LEU A 140 3.49 -3.55 -2.98
C LEU A 140 2.72 -4.65 -2.26
N THR A 141 3.20 -5.89 -2.40
CA THR A 141 2.54 -7.08 -1.85
C THR A 141 3.52 -7.81 -0.94
N GLN A 142 3.10 -8.95 -0.40
CA GLN A 142 3.96 -9.88 0.36
C GLN A 142 5.17 -10.43 -0.42
N PHE A 143 5.37 -9.98 -1.65
CA PHE A 143 6.59 -10.25 -2.42
C PHE A 143 7.84 -9.69 -1.72
N TYR A 144 7.71 -8.56 -1.05
CA TYR A 144 8.81 -7.90 -0.36
C TYR A 144 8.97 -8.45 1.07
N GLU A 145 10.23 -8.53 1.52
CA GLU A 145 10.54 -8.92 2.89
C GLU A 145 9.96 -7.89 3.87
N ASN A 146 9.45 -8.38 5.00
CA ASN A 146 8.91 -7.54 6.09
C ASN A 146 7.90 -6.46 5.65
N ILE A 147 6.99 -6.82 4.74
CA ILE A 147 5.95 -5.89 4.23
C ILE A 147 5.15 -5.18 5.34
N PRO A 148 4.84 -5.79 6.53
CA PRO A 148 4.16 -5.08 7.60
C PRO A 148 4.96 -3.87 8.10
N HIS A 149 6.27 -4.02 8.27
CA HIS A 149 7.15 -2.93 8.70
C HIS A 149 7.23 -1.84 7.63
N LEU A 150 7.39 -2.21 6.36
CA LEU A 150 7.36 -1.26 5.25
C LEU A 150 6.05 -0.45 5.23
N MET A 151 4.89 -1.11 5.40
CA MET A 151 3.59 -0.45 5.44
C MET A 151 3.49 0.55 6.60
N GLN A 152 3.95 0.17 7.78
CA GLN A 152 3.94 1.02 8.96
C GLN A 152 4.82 2.24 8.77
N THR A 153 6.06 2.06 8.27
CA THR A 153 7.02 3.15 8.10
C THR A 153 6.57 4.12 7.01
N VAL A 154 6.03 3.62 5.89
CA VAL A 154 5.44 4.49 4.84
C VAL A 154 4.29 5.31 5.40
N GLN A 155 3.40 4.71 6.19
CA GLN A 155 2.29 5.45 6.79
C GLN A 155 2.76 6.50 7.79
N GLN A 156 3.77 6.17 8.60
CA GLN A 156 4.35 7.13 9.53
C GLN A 156 4.97 8.31 8.79
N GLY A 157 5.75 8.07 7.73
CA GLY A 157 6.33 9.14 6.92
C GLY A 157 5.27 10.04 6.27
N VAL A 158 4.16 9.46 5.80
CA VAL A 158 3.02 10.23 5.28
C VAL A 158 2.35 11.07 6.37
N VAL A 159 2.16 10.52 7.57
CA VAL A 159 1.60 11.26 8.71
C VAL A 159 2.49 12.44 9.05
N GLU A 160 3.78 12.21 9.23
CA GLU A 160 4.74 13.28 9.59
C GLU A 160 4.79 14.40 8.54
N ALA A 161 4.75 14.03 7.24
CA ALA A 161 4.84 15.00 6.16
C ALA A 161 3.53 15.78 5.91
N GLN A 162 2.36 15.14 6.06
CA GLN A 162 1.08 15.74 5.66
C GLN A 162 0.24 16.26 6.83
N LEU A 163 0.47 15.81 8.06
CA LEU A 163 -0.34 16.19 9.22
C LEU A 163 -0.35 17.71 9.49
N PRO A 164 0.78 18.45 9.42
CA PRO A 164 0.77 19.89 9.66
C PRO A 164 -0.13 20.64 8.67
N ARG A 165 -0.05 20.28 7.38
CA ARG A 165 -0.88 20.84 6.32
C ARG A 165 -2.35 20.49 6.50
N ALA A 166 -2.67 19.24 6.85
CA ALA A 166 -4.03 18.80 7.09
C ALA A 166 -4.66 19.52 8.30
N LEU A 167 -3.92 19.69 9.40
CA LEU A 167 -4.37 20.46 10.57
C LEU A 167 -4.64 21.93 10.22
N ALA A 168 -3.71 22.58 9.52
CA ALA A 168 -3.90 23.97 9.08
C ALA A 168 -5.15 24.11 8.18
N THR A 169 -5.41 23.15 7.31
CA THR A 169 -6.60 23.15 6.44
C THR A 169 -7.89 23.06 7.26
N VAL A 170 -7.95 22.15 8.25
CA VAL A 170 -9.11 22.02 9.15
C VAL A 170 -9.30 23.28 9.99
N GLN A 171 -8.22 23.85 10.54
CA GLN A 171 -8.25 25.08 11.34
C GLN A 171 -8.71 26.30 10.51
N ALA A 172 -8.40 26.34 9.22
CA ALA A 172 -8.91 27.34 8.27
C ALA A 172 -10.40 27.13 7.89
N GLY A 173 -11.07 26.10 8.46
CA GLY A 173 -12.48 25.83 8.22
C GLY A 173 -12.76 24.95 7.00
N TYR A 174 -11.74 24.49 6.30
CA TYR A 174 -11.92 23.64 5.11
C TYR A 174 -11.93 22.13 5.46
N PRO A 175 -12.78 21.33 4.81
CA PRO A 175 -12.82 19.89 5.01
C PRO A 175 -11.59 19.21 4.38
N VAL A 176 -10.99 18.26 5.10
CA VAL A 176 -9.94 17.38 4.57
C VAL A 176 -10.55 16.03 4.19
N PRO A 177 -10.56 15.66 2.90
CA PRO A 177 -11.21 14.44 2.43
C PRO A 177 -10.32 13.21 2.61
N PHE A 178 -10.95 12.10 3.06
CA PHE A 178 -10.36 10.76 3.16
C PHE A 178 -11.30 9.73 2.51
N GLY A 179 -11.60 9.91 1.24
CA GLY A 179 -12.54 9.07 0.52
C GLY A 179 -13.97 9.16 1.05
N PRO A 180 -14.49 8.12 1.76
CA PRO A 180 -15.85 8.15 2.31
C PRO A 180 -16.01 9.05 3.54
N PHE A 181 -14.93 9.56 4.08
CA PHE A 181 -14.90 10.44 5.25
C PHE A 181 -14.26 11.77 4.92
N SER A 182 -14.72 12.84 5.57
CA SER A 182 -14.02 14.14 5.56
C SER A 182 -13.97 14.69 6.98
N VAL A 183 -12.78 15.15 7.37
CA VAL A 183 -12.56 15.75 8.70
C VAL A 183 -12.76 17.25 8.61
N THR A 184 -13.56 17.80 9.51
CA THR A 184 -13.81 19.24 9.63
C THR A 184 -13.54 19.71 11.04
N GLN A 185 -13.52 21.02 11.26
CA GLN A 185 -13.38 21.60 12.60
C GLN A 185 -14.56 21.21 13.52
N GLN A 186 -15.77 21.02 12.98
CA GLN A 186 -16.99 20.73 13.75
C GLN A 186 -17.23 19.24 13.98
N GLY A 187 -16.63 18.35 13.17
CA GLY A 187 -16.87 16.92 13.24
C GLY A 187 -16.42 16.15 12.01
N LEU A 188 -16.93 14.94 11.89
CA LEU A 188 -16.64 13.99 10.83
C LEU A 188 -17.82 13.88 9.87
N ILE A 189 -17.62 14.18 8.60
CA ILE A 189 -18.62 13.96 7.54
C ILE A 189 -18.47 12.51 7.04
N CYS A 190 -19.58 11.77 7.04
CA CYS A 190 -19.64 10.39 6.57
C CYS A 190 -20.46 10.33 5.26
N ASP A 191 -19.91 9.75 4.20
CA ASP A 191 -20.54 9.56 2.88
C ASP A 191 -21.14 10.85 2.28
N ALA A 192 -20.56 12.02 2.57
CA ALA A 192 -21.03 13.35 2.18
C ALA A 192 -22.50 13.67 2.58
N LYS A 193 -23.11 12.85 3.45
CA LYS A 193 -24.54 12.97 3.82
C LYS A 193 -24.76 13.21 5.30
N THR A 194 -23.92 12.66 6.16
CA THR A 194 -24.13 12.67 7.60
C THR A 194 -22.92 13.27 8.29
N THR A 195 -23.14 14.33 9.06
CA THR A 195 -22.10 14.92 9.91
C THR A 195 -22.24 14.38 11.32
N VAL A 196 -21.17 13.84 11.89
CA VAL A 196 -21.04 13.46 13.27
C VAL A 196 -20.18 14.50 13.97
N THR A 197 -20.78 15.35 14.79
CA THR A 197 -20.04 16.37 15.56
C THR A 197 -19.15 15.71 16.62
N TRP A 198 -18.09 16.37 17.02
CA TRP A 198 -17.11 15.80 17.98
C TRP A 198 -17.76 15.37 19.32
N PRO A 199 -18.69 16.14 19.92
CA PRO A 199 -19.38 15.69 21.14
C PRO A 199 -20.25 14.44 20.95
N LEU A 200 -20.78 14.20 19.76
CA LEU A 200 -21.56 13.00 19.46
C LEU A 200 -20.68 11.78 19.14
N LEU A 201 -19.44 11.98 18.73
CA LEU A 201 -18.52 10.90 18.44
C LEU A 201 -18.09 10.18 19.72
N ASP A 202 -18.55 8.96 19.94
CA ASP A 202 -18.09 8.11 21.04
C ASP A 202 -16.67 7.62 20.77
N ARG A 203 -16.49 6.80 19.75
CA ARG A 203 -15.19 6.22 19.38
C ARG A 203 -15.16 5.76 17.93
N ILE A 204 -13.94 5.62 17.41
CA ILE A 204 -13.67 4.96 16.12
C ILE A 204 -13.17 3.55 16.45
N VAL A 205 -13.88 2.53 15.97
CA VAL A 205 -13.53 1.12 16.18
C VAL A 205 -13.03 0.54 14.85
N VAL A 206 -11.85 -0.06 14.89
CA VAL A 206 -11.30 -0.78 13.75
C VAL A 206 -11.33 -2.27 14.05
N ARG A 207 -12.11 -3.00 13.30
CA ARG A 207 -12.21 -4.45 13.46
C ARG A 207 -12.37 -5.12 12.11
N GLN A 208 -11.58 -6.17 11.85
CA GLN A 208 -11.63 -6.95 10.62
C GLN A 208 -11.47 -6.09 9.34
N GLY A 209 -10.54 -5.12 9.36
CA GLY A 209 -10.31 -4.23 8.23
C GLY A 209 -11.43 -3.22 7.93
N VAL A 210 -12.38 -3.04 8.86
CA VAL A 210 -13.49 -2.10 8.76
C VAL A 210 -13.39 -1.05 9.85
N VAL A 211 -13.42 0.22 9.45
CA VAL A 211 -13.53 1.38 10.32
C VAL A 211 -15.01 1.63 10.61
N ARG A 212 -15.38 1.66 11.87
CA ARG A 212 -16.74 1.92 12.35
C ARG A 212 -16.76 3.19 13.18
N ILE A 213 -17.63 4.11 12.82
CA ILE A 213 -17.84 5.36 13.54
C ILE A 213 -18.99 5.12 14.53
N MET A 214 -18.66 5.13 15.83
CA MET A 214 -19.64 4.94 16.90
C MET A 214 -20.05 6.30 17.46
N VAL A 215 -21.34 6.46 17.75
CA VAL A 215 -21.94 7.66 18.32
C VAL A 215 -22.55 7.36 19.67
N HIS A 216 -22.49 8.32 20.58
CA HIS A 216 -23.13 8.20 21.89
C HIS A 216 -24.59 7.84 21.78
N GLY A 217 -25.05 6.95 22.65
CA GLY A 217 -26.45 6.49 22.71
C GLY A 217 -26.86 5.49 21.62
N ARG A 218 -25.97 5.11 20.69
CA ARG A 218 -26.28 4.09 19.67
C ARG A 218 -25.38 2.86 19.78
N ARG A 219 -25.99 1.69 19.68
CA ARG A 219 -25.28 0.40 19.64
C ARG A 219 -24.75 0.05 18.26
N THR A 220 -25.38 0.59 17.21
CA THR A 220 -25.00 0.39 15.81
C THR A 220 -24.08 1.51 15.33
N PRO A 221 -23.08 1.22 14.48
CA PRO A 221 -22.22 2.27 13.94
C PRO A 221 -23.02 3.22 13.05
N GLN A 222 -22.73 4.50 13.11
CA GLN A 222 -23.28 5.53 12.20
C GLN A 222 -22.78 5.34 10.78
N ALA A 223 -21.52 4.93 10.64
CA ALA A 223 -20.92 4.57 9.36
C ALA A 223 -19.91 3.42 9.54
N ALA A 224 -19.79 2.56 8.53
CA ALA A 224 -18.83 1.47 8.50
C ALA A 224 -18.22 1.36 7.11
N LYS A 225 -16.89 1.51 7.01
CA LYS A 225 -16.17 1.49 5.73
C LYS A 225 -14.89 0.67 5.82
N GLY A 226 -14.57 -0.07 4.76
CA GLY A 226 -13.31 -0.80 4.68
C GLY A 226 -12.11 0.15 4.65
N ILE A 227 -11.05 -0.18 5.39
CA ILE A 227 -9.79 0.60 5.44
C ILE A 227 -9.26 0.87 4.03
N PHE A 228 -9.38 -0.08 3.12
CA PHE A 228 -8.89 0.04 1.75
C PHE A 228 -9.56 1.19 0.95
N ARG A 229 -10.71 1.70 1.40
CA ARG A 229 -11.42 2.86 0.81
C ARG A 229 -10.98 4.20 1.40
N ILE A 230 -10.19 4.18 2.46
CA ILE A 230 -9.76 5.38 3.17
C ILE A 230 -8.30 5.65 2.77
N PRO A 231 -8.04 6.64 1.90
CA PRO A 231 -6.67 7.02 1.58
C PRO A 231 -5.97 7.56 2.82
N ASN A 232 -4.67 7.33 2.93
CA ASN A 232 -3.84 7.81 4.03
C ASN A 232 -4.47 7.54 5.42
N TYR A 233 -4.90 6.29 5.63
CA TYR A 233 -5.65 5.87 6.81
C TYR A 233 -4.98 6.27 8.14
N GLY A 234 -3.65 6.15 8.24
CA GLY A 234 -2.89 6.60 9.41
C GLY A 234 -3.06 8.10 9.67
N LEU A 235 -2.95 8.90 8.61
CA LEU A 235 -3.17 10.36 8.68
C LEU A 235 -4.60 10.68 9.11
N PHE A 236 -5.60 9.97 8.56
CA PHE A 236 -7.01 10.13 8.96
C PHE A 236 -7.19 9.95 10.46
N LEU A 237 -6.70 8.85 11.04
CA LEU A 237 -6.85 8.60 12.47
C LEU A 237 -6.12 9.64 13.34
N THR A 238 -4.89 9.99 12.95
CA THR A 238 -4.10 10.99 13.69
C THR A 238 -4.75 12.37 13.63
N LEU A 239 -5.26 12.77 12.45
CA LEU A 239 -5.95 14.05 12.29
C LEU A 239 -7.23 14.11 13.13
N VAL A 240 -8.08 13.06 13.08
CA VAL A 240 -9.29 12.98 13.92
C VAL A 240 -8.96 13.07 15.41
N SER A 241 -7.91 12.37 15.85
CA SER A 241 -7.46 12.40 17.25
C SER A 241 -7.03 13.81 17.68
N ASN A 242 -6.24 14.51 16.84
CA ASN A 242 -5.76 15.86 17.14
C ASN A 242 -6.89 16.90 17.15
N VAL A 243 -7.76 16.89 16.13
CA VAL A 243 -8.86 17.86 16.04
C VAL A 243 -9.87 17.66 17.17
N ARG A 244 -10.20 16.39 17.50
CA ARG A 244 -11.08 16.08 18.65
C ARG A 244 -10.51 16.53 19.99
N ALA A 245 -9.19 16.45 20.17
CA ALA A 245 -8.55 16.90 21.42
C ALA A 245 -8.55 18.42 21.58
N GLN A 246 -8.77 19.17 20.49
CA GLN A 246 -8.82 20.63 20.48
C GLN A 246 -10.25 21.19 20.52
N SER A 247 -11.28 20.34 20.40
CA SER A 247 -12.71 20.69 20.40
C SER A 247 -13.36 20.38 21.74
#